data_f7783ca255843b78706edab284ad5b1b
#
_entry.id   f7783ca255843b78706edab284ad5b1b
#
_cell.length_a   1.000
_cell.length_b   1.000
_cell.length_c   1.000
_cell.angle_alpha   90.00
_cell.angle_beta   90.00
_cell.angle_gamma   90.00
#
_symmetry.space_group_name_H-M   'P 1'
#
loop_
_entity.id
_entity.type
_entity.pdbx_description
1 polymer ?
#
loop_
_entity_poly.entity_id
_entity_poly.type
_entity_poly.pdbx_seq_one_letter_code
_entity_poly.pdbx_strand_id
1 'polypeptide(L)'
;GALMGVPGHDERDHAFAERMGVDIVPVVAPEGDDADEAPEPPDVSEGASTEDGVLVNSGEYDGLSSAEAREALTEDIDSAEFHTQYRLRDWLISRQRYWGTPIPVIHCDDCGPVMVPEADLPVELPEFVNTTGNPLDAATEWKHTACPDCGADAVRETDTMDTFVDSSWYFLRYVSPDLDDAPFDVERANDWMPVDQYVGGLEHAVMHLLYARFATKAIADMDMLEHREPFTNLLGQGMVQLEGEKMSKSKGNTVSPQRIVDEYGADTARLFMMQAARPDTAFDWSEEGVKSTHRFLGRLAETVRSFAGSEADGDADADDGADPAPAARYVRSEIDAAVAVATENFDDLGFDLATREAQQLVGTLRSYRAYVDEVHAPTFERGLEAAIKLLAPVAPHLTEELYAELTGEEVGMLIDADWPSAEVDIDEAEKRRQLVENTREDVRNIVDVAGIEDPERVDVVVAPEWKHEALEIAVDSDAPNLVGELMQNPEIQRHGSAASDYAKDLQAEREALRLTLAPGREREALEAAAWLIEREFEAPVRVLSAEEADDAVANKAEPGRPAIDIAE
;
A
#
# COMPACT_ATOMS: atom_id res chain seq x y z
N GLY A 1 7.14 -1.69 -49.03
CA GLY A 1 5.79 -2.18 -48.86
C GLY A 1 4.78 -1.07 -49.11
N ALA A 2 3.55 -1.39 -49.47
CA ALA A 2 2.48 -0.42 -49.52
C ALA A 2 1.95 -0.17 -48.11
N LEU A 3 1.71 1.08 -47.77
CA LEU A 3 1.04 1.48 -46.53
C LEU A 3 -0.37 1.94 -46.87
N MET A 4 -1.34 1.53 -46.12
CA MET A 4 -2.69 2.06 -46.16
C MET A 4 -2.79 3.19 -45.14
N GLY A 5 -3.25 4.34 -45.55
CA GLY A 5 -3.51 5.50 -44.68
C GLY A 5 -4.97 5.91 -44.80
N VAL A 6 -5.58 6.26 -43.66
CA VAL A 6 -6.98 6.70 -43.60
C VAL A 6 -7.06 8.03 -42.84
N PRO A 7 -6.52 9.11 -43.42
CA PRO A 7 -6.34 10.38 -42.72
C PRO A 7 -7.64 11.04 -42.26
N GLY A 8 -8.80 10.71 -42.84
CA GLY A 8 -10.09 11.17 -42.32
C GLY A 8 -10.52 10.54 -40.99
N HIS A 9 -9.93 9.37 -40.63
CA HIS A 9 -10.42 8.51 -39.53
C HIS A 9 -9.32 7.97 -38.61
N ASP A 10 -8.06 8.41 -38.75
CA ASP A 10 -6.94 8.10 -37.91
C ASP A 10 -6.16 9.39 -37.60
N GLU A 11 -5.98 9.70 -36.29
CA GLU A 11 -5.33 10.96 -35.86
C GLU A 11 -3.87 11.08 -36.31
N ARG A 12 -3.13 9.98 -36.41
CA ARG A 12 -1.72 9.99 -36.83
C ARG A 12 -1.61 10.20 -38.36
N ASP A 13 -2.49 9.52 -39.10
CA ASP A 13 -2.57 9.68 -40.57
C ASP A 13 -3.06 11.08 -40.92
N HIS A 14 -4.01 11.64 -40.16
CA HIS A 14 -4.50 13.01 -40.31
C HIS A 14 -3.36 14.02 -40.12
N ALA A 15 -2.66 13.96 -38.98
CA ALA A 15 -1.53 14.86 -38.70
C ALA A 15 -0.41 14.74 -39.75
N PHE A 16 -0.19 13.52 -40.27
CA PHE A 16 0.76 13.30 -41.36
C PHE A 16 0.27 13.93 -42.67
N ALA A 17 -1.01 13.73 -43.05
CA ALA A 17 -1.59 14.27 -44.28
C ALA A 17 -1.58 15.80 -44.26
N GLU A 18 -1.97 16.44 -43.16
CA GLU A 18 -1.87 17.90 -42.99
C GLU A 18 -0.42 18.39 -43.19
N ARG A 19 0.54 17.76 -42.53
CA ARG A 19 1.96 18.15 -42.59
C ARG A 19 2.54 18.00 -44.01
N MET A 20 2.07 17.00 -44.76
CA MET A 20 2.57 16.69 -46.09
C MET A 20 1.74 17.33 -47.21
N GLY A 21 0.63 17.99 -46.87
CA GLY A 21 -0.29 18.60 -47.84
C GLY A 21 -1.00 17.56 -48.71
N VAL A 22 -1.35 16.40 -48.16
CA VAL A 22 -2.14 15.36 -48.80
C VAL A 22 -3.61 15.63 -48.55
N ASP A 23 -4.46 15.48 -49.58
CA ASP A 23 -5.90 15.66 -49.45
C ASP A 23 -6.50 14.64 -48.47
N ILE A 24 -7.34 15.11 -47.54
CA ILE A 24 -8.04 14.30 -46.58
C ILE A 24 -9.48 14.11 -47.01
N VAL A 25 -9.88 12.86 -47.25
CA VAL A 25 -11.25 12.52 -47.67
C VAL A 25 -11.91 11.72 -46.58
N PRO A 26 -13.00 12.21 -45.92
CA PRO A 26 -13.76 11.41 -44.97
C PRO A 26 -14.53 10.31 -45.73
N VAL A 27 -14.43 9.09 -45.23
CA VAL A 27 -15.07 7.89 -45.81
C VAL A 27 -16.06 7.23 -44.85
N VAL A 28 -16.18 7.72 -43.63
CA VAL A 28 -17.19 7.31 -42.64
C VAL A 28 -17.90 8.54 -42.13
N ALA A 29 -19.23 8.57 -42.21
CA ALA A 29 -20.08 9.58 -41.62
C ALA A 29 -20.74 9.07 -40.35
N PRO A 30 -20.97 9.92 -39.32
CA PRO A 30 -21.77 9.53 -38.17
C PRO A 30 -23.16 9.00 -38.57
N GLU A 31 -23.71 8.05 -37.81
CA GLU A 31 -25.10 7.64 -38.02
C GLU A 31 -26.03 8.82 -37.72
N GLY A 32 -26.89 9.17 -38.68
CA GLY A 32 -27.86 10.27 -38.52
C GLY A 32 -28.98 9.91 -37.56
N ASP A 33 -29.51 10.91 -36.85
CA ASP A 33 -30.65 10.73 -35.93
C ASP A 33 -31.97 10.33 -36.67
N ASP A 34 -32.04 10.51 -37.99
CA ASP A 34 -33.20 10.19 -38.81
C ASP A 34 -32.81 9.22 -39.94
N ALA A 35 -33.46 8.06 -40.00
CA ALA A 35 -33.18 6.99 -41.00
C ALA A 35 -33.45 7.38 -42.45
N ASP A 36 -34.11 8.51 -42.71
CA ASP A 36 -34.46 9.03 -44.04
C ASP A 36 -33.50 10.12 -44.54
N GLU A 37 -32.54 10.58 -43.75
CA GLU A 37 -31.52 11.56 -44.19
C GLU A 37 -30.25 10.85 -44.67
N ALA A 38 -29.70 11.31 -45.82
CA ALA A 38 -28.43 10.80 -46.31
C ALA A 38 -27.29 11.19 -45.35
N PRO A 39 -26.39 10.25 -44.97
CA PRO A 39 -25.29 10.55 -44.07
C PRO A 39 -24.38 11.65 -44.66
N GLU A 40 -24.16 12.72 -43.89
CA GLU A 40 -23.27 13.81 -44.28
C GLU A 40 -21.84 13.53 -43.82
N PRO A 41 -20.83 13.67 -44.71
CA PRO A 41 -19.43 13.48 -44.30
C PRO A 41 -19.05 14.46 -43.19
N PRO A 42 -18.31 14.01 -42.14
CA PRO A 42 -17.86 14.89 -41.09
C PRO A 42 -16.85 15.93 -41.60
N ASP A 43 -16.81 17.08 -40.95
CA ASP A 43 -15.74 18.06 -41.19
C ASP A 43 -14.46 17.55 -40.50
N VAL A 44 -13.50 17.16 -41.33
CA VAL A 44 -12.18 16.66 -40.90
C VAL A 44 -11.08 17.71 -41.08
N SER A 45 -11.42 18.99 -41.16
CA SER A 45 -10.44 20.07 -41.36
C SER A 45 -9.61 20.37 -40.08
N GLU A 46 -10.12 20.07 -38.88
CA GLU A 46 -9.45 20.31 -37.59
C GLU A 46 -9.00 19.03 -36.89
N GLY A 47 -9.34 17.83 -37.41
CA GLY A 47 -8.98 16.54 -36.80
C GLY A 47 -9.71 15.37 -37.46
N ALA A 48 -9.22 14.17 -37.19
CA ALA A 48 -9.83 12.93 -37.66
C ALA A 48 -11.13 12.61 -36.92
N SER A 49 -12.13 12.06 -37.63
CA SER A 49 -13.34 11.47 -37.04
C SER A 49 -13.13 9.98 -36.84
N THR A 50 -12.94 9.52 -35.58
CA THR A 50 -12.53 8.15 -35.28
C THR A 50 -13.67 7.21 -34.86
N GLU A 51 -14.92 7.68 -34.93
CA GLU A 51 -16.10 6.90 -34.57
C GLU A 51 -16.56 5.98 -35.70
N ASP A 52 -17.13 4.82 -35.36
CA ASP A 52 -17.84 3.98 -36.33
C ASP A 52 -19.10 4.73 -36.86
N GLY A 53 -19.52 4.42 -38.07
CA GLY A 53 -20.68 5.07 -38.72
C GLY A 53 -21.04 4.39 -40.01
N VAL A 54 -21.53 5.17 -40.97
CA VAL A 54 -21.96 4.74 -42.31
C VAL A 54 -20.94 5.19 -43.34
N LEU A 55 -20.60 4.31 -44.30
CA LEU A 55 -19.64 4.63 -45.36
C LEU A 55 -20.19 5.68 -46.35
N VAL A 56 -19.32 6.63 -46.68
CA VAL A 56 -19.53 7.69 -47.69
C VAL A 56 -18.27 7.82 -48.52
N ASN A 57 -18.38 8.36 -49.73
CA ASN A 57 -17.23 8.52 -50.64
C ASN A 57 -16.46 7.21 -50.93
N SER A 58 -17.12 6.05 -50.78
CA SER A 58 -16.55 4.71 -50.85
C SER A 58 -17.12 3.87 -51.99
N GLY A 59 -17.81 4.51 -52.96
CA GLY A 59 -18.34 3.90 -54.18
C GLY A 59 -19.44 2.88 -53.93
N GLU A 60 -19.22 1.62 -54.26
CA GLU A 60 -20.22 0.56 -54.09
C GLU A 60 -20.50 0.19 -52.62
N TYR A 61 -19.66 0.63 -51.71
CA TYR A 61 -19.82 0.40 -50.26
C TYR A 61 -20.53 1.57 -49.56
N ASP A 62 -20.90 2.63 -50.28
CA ASP A 62 -21.64 3.75 -49.70
C ASP A 62 -22.96 3.28 -49.09
N GLY A 63 -23.24 3.73 -47.85
CA GLY A 63 -24.44 3.39 -47.11
C GLY A 63 -24.35 2.13 -46.27
N LEU A 64 -23.25 1.36 -46.31
CA LEU A 64 -23.00 0.27 -45.40
C LEU A 64 -22.53 0.81 -44.02
N SER A 65 -22.93 0.16 -42.95
CA SER A 65 -22.33 0.42 -41.64
C SER A 65 -20.85 0.02 -41.63
N SER A 66 -20.04 0.60 -40.74
CA SER A 66 -18.63 0.26 -40.62
C SER A 66 -18.40 -1.25 -40.40
N ALA A 67 -19.33 -1.96 -39.75
CA ALA A 67 -19.26 -3.41 -39.57
C ALA A 67 -19.54 -4.17 -40.86
N GLU A 68 -20.64 -3.87 -41.57
CA GLU A 68 -20.99 -4.48 -42.84
C GLU A 68 -19.95 -4.22 -43.93
N ALA A 69 -19.38 -3.02 -43.94
CA ALA A 69 -18.32 -2.67 -44.88
C ALA A 69 -17.03 -3.47 -44.63
N ARG A 70 -16.67 -3.71 -43.38
CA ARG A 70 -15.53 -4.59 -43.06
C ARG A 70 -15.72 -6.02 -43.58
N GLU A 71 -16.94 -6.55 -43.49
CA GLU A 71 -17.26 -7.88 -44.04
C GLU A 71 -17.21 -7.86 -45.56
N ALA A 72 -17.90 -6.95 -46.21
CA ALA A 72 -17.96 -6.84 -47.66
C ALA A 72 -16.56 -6.63 -48.30
N LEU A 73 -15.76 -5.70 -47.74
CA LEU A 73 -14.40 -5.45 -48.22
C LEU A 73 -13.48 -6.66 -48.04
N THR A 74 -13.67 -7.43 -46.97
CA THR A 74 -12.86 -8.64 -46.71
C THR A 74 -13.25 -9.76 -47.71
N GLU A 75 -14.50 -9.85 -48.11
CA GLU A 75 -14.97 -10.81 -49.12
C GLU A 75 -14.53 -10.44 -50.55
N ASP A 76 -14.50 -9.14 -50.86
CA ASP A 76 -14.22 -8.66 -52.23
C ASP A 76 -12.72 -8.52 -52.55
N ILE A 77 -11.86 -8.48 -51.53
CA ILE A 77 -10.41 -8.35 -51.70
C ILE A 77 -9.74 -9.70 -51.51
N ASP A 78 -9.26 -10.34 -52.58
CA ASP A 78 -8.63 -11.66 -52.58
C ASP A 78 -7.47 -11.84 -51.54
N SER A 79 -6.82 -10.74 -51.15
CA SER A 79 -5.71 -10.75 -50.18
C SER A 79 -6.11 -10.33 -48.80
N ALA A 80 -7.40 -10.08 -48.52
CA ALA A 80 -7.90 -9.70 -47.23
C ALA A 80 -8.39 -10.95 -46.45
N GLU A 81 -8.15 -10.97 -45.18
CA GLU A 81 -8.64 -11.98 -44.25
C GLU A 81 -8.90 -11.39 -42.87
N PHE A 82 -9.90 -11.91 -42.16
CA PHE A 82 -10.08 -11.58 -40.76
C PHE A 82 -8.99 -12.24 -39.94
N HIS A 83 -8.26 -11.43 -39.20
CA HIS A 83 -7.19 -11.88 -38.32
C HIS A 83 -7.44 -11.46 -36.86
N THR A 84 -7.34 -12.41 -35.96
CA THR A 84 -7.43 -12.14 -34.52
C THR A 84 -6.05 -11.82 -33.96
N GLN A 85 -5.86 -10.61 -33.47
CA GLN A 85 -4.65 -10.25 -32.75
C GLN A 85 -4.94 -10.06 -31.26
N TYR A 86 -4.01 -10.51 -30.45
CA TYR A 86 -4.02 -10.19 -29.03
C TYR A 86 -3.54 -8.74 -28.86
N ARG A 87 -4.10 -8.01 -27.88
CA ARG A 87 -3.65 -6.65 -27.53
C ARG A 87 -2.27 -6.61 -26.86
N LEU A 88 -1.63 -7.76 -26.65
CA LEU A 88 -0.27 -7.89 -26.20
C LEU A 88 0.69 -7.76 -27.39
N ARG A 89 1.77 -6.98 -27.19
CA ARG A 89 2.90 -6.97 -28.14
C ARG A 89 3.63 -8.30 -28.05
N ASP A 90 4.22 -8.74 -29.16
CA ASP A 90 5.12 -9.88 -29.16
C ASP A 90 6.26 -9.68 -28.16
N TRP A 91 6.62 -10.75 -27.49
CA TRP A 91 7.70 -10.73 -26.53
C TRP A 91 9.02 -10.99 -27.23
N LEU A 92 10.04 -10.23 -26.82
CA LEU A 92 11.39 -10.44 -27.32
C LEU A 92 12.03 -11.61 -26.57
N ILE A 93 12.58 -12.57 -27.30
CA ILE A 93 13.32 -13.72 -26.73
C ILE A 93 14.80 -13.39 -26.69
N SER A 94 15.32 -12.63 -27.68
CA SER A 94 16.73 -12.39 -27.85
C SER A 94 17.04 -10.97 -28.28
N ARG A 95 18.29 -10.58 -28.12
CA ARG A 95 18.84 -9.29 -28.53
C ARG A 95 20.24 -9.41 -29.13
N GLN A 96 20.52 -8.55 -30.11
CA GLN A 96 21.81 -8.39 -30.78
C GLN A 96 22.74 -7.54 -29.92
N ARG A 97 23.15 -8.08 -28.77
CA ARG A 97 24.04 -7.40 -27.83
C ARG A 97 24.96 -8.37 -27.12
N TYR A 98 26.10 -7.88 -26.63
CA TYR A 98 27.07 -8.70 -25.89
C TYR A 98 26.55 -9.15 -24.54
N TRP A 99 25.93 -8.21 -23.78
CA TRP A 99 25.45 -8.50 -22.42
C TRP A 99 24.16 -9.33 -22.46
N GLY A 100 24.19 -10.48 -21.81
CA GLY A 100 23.08 -11.41 -21.67
C GLY A 100 23.56 -12.87 -21.72
N THR A 101 22.67 -13.80 -21.46
CA THR A 101 22.95 -15.24 -21.54
C THR A 101 23.07 -15.68 -23.01
N PRO A 102 24.17 -16.30 -23.44
CA PRO A 102 24.28 -16.85 -24.79
C PRO A 102 23.22 -17.92 -25.04
N ILE A 103 22.64 -17.92 -26.23
CA ILE A 103 21.65 -18.92 -26.63
C ILE A 103 22.39 -20.20 -27.08
N PRO A 104 22.12 -21.37 -26.47
CA PRO A 104 22.88 -22.60 -26.74
C PRO A 104 22.44 -23.31 -28.03
N VAL A 105 22.49 -22.58 -29.14
CA VAL A 105 22.13 -23.07 -30.50
C VAL A 105 23.28 -22.87 -31.45
N ILE A 106 23.51 -23.86 -32.32
CA ILE A 106 24.45 -23.87 -33.40
C ILE A 106 23.68 -24.01 -34.72
N HIS A 107 23.95 -23.13 -35.67
CA HIS A 107 23.35 -23.16 -37.01
C HIS A 107 24.23 -23.90 -37.97
N CYS A 108 23.78 -25.01 -38.51
CA CYS A 108 24.45 -25.85 -39.49
C CYS A 108 23.69 -25.77 -40.83
N ASP A 109 24.38 -25.62 -41.94
CA ASP A 109 23.75 -25.57 -43.27
C ASP A 109 23.05 -26.89 -43.64
N ASP A 110 23.56 -28.02 -43.17
CA ASP A 110 23.04 -29.36 -43.47
C ASP A 110 21.96 -29.83 -42.48
N CYS A 111 22.11 -29.52 -41.16
CA CYS A 111 21.25 -30.02 -40.08
C CYS A 111 20.20 -28.99 -39.61
N GLY A 112 20.36 -27.70 -39.99
CA GLY A 112 19.58 -26.61 -39.44
C GLY A 112 20.05 -26.19 -38.03
N PRO A 113 19.19 -25.62 -37.20
CA PRO A 113 19.50 -25.28 -35.80
C PRO A 113 19.67 -26.56 -34.96
N VAL A 114 20.81 -26.69 -34.28
CA VAL A 114 21.18 -27.81 -33.40
C VAL A 114 21.49 -27.28 -32.01
N MET A 115 21.05 -27.96 -30.97
CA MET A 115 21.37 -27.59 -29.59
C MET A 115 22.83 -27.90 -29.25
N VAL A 116 23.44 -27.01 -28.45
CA VAL A 116 24.75 -27.33 -27.84
C VAL A 116 24.56 -28.52 -26.91
N PRO A 117 25.43 -29.57 -26.99
CA PRO A 117 25.37 -30.72 -26.10
C PRO A 117 25.46 -30.30 -24.61
N GLU A 118 24.74 -31.00 -23.72
CA GLU A 118 24.79 -30.71 -22.28
C GLU A 118 26.21 -30.74 -21.70
N ALA A 119 27.07 -31.62 -22.20
CA ALA A 119 28.47 -31.71 -21.75
C ALA A 119 29.30 -30.45 -22.07
N ASP A 120 28.83 -29.62 -23.01
CA ASP A 120 29.51 -28.40 -23.47
C ASP A 120 28.86 -27.13 -22.91
N LEU A 121 27.92 -27.27 -21.99
CA LEU A 121 27.31 -26.16 -21.25
C LEU A 121 28.11 -25.81 -19.98
N PRO A 122 28.09 -24.54 -19.57
CA PRO A 122 27.44 -23.37 -20.18
C PRO A 122 28.21 -22.86 -21.41
N VAL A 123 27.48 -22.22 -22.35
CA VAL A 123 28.13 -21.44 -23.41
C VAL A 123 28.66 -20.15 -22.82
N GLU A 124 30.00 -20.02 -22.75
CA GLU A 124 30.64 -18.83 -22.21
C GLU A 124 30.76 -17.73 -23.27
N LEU A 125 30.61 -16.46 -22.84
CA LEU A 125 30.85 -15.31 -23.69
C LEU A 125 32.35 -15.18 -24.05
N PRO A 126 32.67 -14.80 -25.30
CA PRO A 126 34.05 -14.49 -25.68
C PRO A 126 34.54 -13.19 -25.06
N GLU A 127 35.83 -12.87 -25.25
CA GLU A 127 36.31 -11.52 -24.95
C GLU A 127 35.52 -10.47 -25.76
N PHE A 128 35.21 -9.33 -25.12
CA PHE A 128 34.41 -8.27 -25.74
C PHE A 128 35.11 -7.67 -26.96
N VAL A 129 34.43 -7.70 -28.11
CA VAL A 129 34.92 -7.07 -29.35
C VAL A 129 34.26 -5.71 -29.51
N ASN A 130 35.04 -4.64 -29.48
CA ASN A 130 34.55 -3.28 -29.69
C ASN A 130 34.21 -3.05 -31.16
N THR A 131 32.91 -2.99 -31.49
CA THR A 131 32.39 -2.83 -32.86
C THR A 131 31.14 -1.94 -32.85
N THR A 132 30.77 -1.44 -34.00
CA THR A 132 29.51 -0.70 -34.19
C THR A 132 28.28 -1.62 -34.42
N GLY A 133 28.53 -2.92 -34.64
CA GLY A 133 27.51 -3.95 -34.81
C GLY A 133 27.34 -4.83 -33.57
N ASN A 134 26.83 -6.07 -33.78
CA ASN A 134 26.75 -7.07 -32.73
C ASN A 134 28.15 -7.58 -32.37
N PRO A 135 28.62 -7.41 -31.11
CA PRO A 135 29.95 -7.84 -30.71
C PRO A 135 30.20 -9.35 -30.83
N LEU A 136 29.14 -10.18 -30.63
CA LEU A 136 29.26 -11.64 -30.76
C LEU A 136 29.38 -12.07 -32.22
N ASP A 137 28.66 -11.38 -33.13
CA ASP A 137 28.81 -11.62 -34.55
C ASP A 137 30.20 -11.26 -35.07
N ALA A 138 30.83 -10.26 -34.45
CA ALA A 138 32.20 -9.84 -34.75
C ALA A 138 33.29 -10.75 -34.13
N ALA A 139 32.95 -11.57 -33.14
CA ALA A 139 33.88 -12.51 -32.47
C ALA A 139 34.07 -13.78 -33.31
N THR A 140 34.78 -13.67 -34.43
CA THR A 140 34.87 -14.69 -35.48
C THR A 140 35.38 -16.06 -34.97
N GLU A 141 36.40 -16.09 -34.09
CA GLU A 141 36.94 -17.34 -33.54
C GLU A 141 35.91 -18.07 -32.64
N TRP A 142 35.13 -17.32 -31.86
CA TRP A 142 34.09 -17.88 -31.00
C TRP A 142 32.86 -18.30 -31.80
N LYS A 143 32.46 -17.52 -32.79
CA LYS A 143 31.29 -17.76 -33.62
C LYS A 143 31.35 -19.06 -34.41
N HIS A 144 32.52 -19.35 -35.04
CA HIS A 144 32.70 -20.53 -35.86
C HIS A 144 33.00 -21.78 -35.01
N THR A 145 32.28 -22.86 -35.28
CA THR A 145 32.38 -24.13 -34.55
C THR A 145 32.05 -25.30 -35.49
N ALA A 146 32.18 -26.52 -34.99
CA ALA A 146 31.69 -27.70 -35.70
C ALA A 146 30.27 -28.06 -35.26
N CYS A 147 29.47 -28.53 -36.18
CA CYS A 147 28.12 -29.05 -35.87
C CYS A 147 28.26 -30.33 -35.01
N PRO A 148 27.60 -30.39 -33.84
CA PRO A 148 27.67 -31.57 -32.96
C PRO A 148 27.05 -32.84 -33.59
N ASP A 149 26.10 -32.71 -34.53
CA ASP A 149 25.42 -33.84 -35.15
C ASP A 149 26.19 -34.42 -36.36
N CYS A 150 26.73 -33.59 -37.25
CA CYS A 150 27.35 -34.04 -38.48
C CYS A 150 28.82 -33.73 -38.62
N GLY A 151 29.38 -32.88 -37.73
CA GLY A 151 30.77 -32.48 -37.76
C GLY A 151 31.14 -31.46 -38.84
N ALA A 152 30.20 -30.97 -39.63
CA ALA A 152 30.42 -29.91 -40.61
C ALA A 152 30.71 -28.54 -39.97
N ASP A 153 31.28 -27.62 -40.75
CA ASP A 153 31.44 -26.24 -40.30
C ASP A 153 30.08 -25.59 -40.00
N ALA A 154 29.99 -24.95 -38.88
CA ALA A 154 28.75 -24.37 -38.39
C ALA A 154 29.05 -23.06 -37.63
N VAL A 155 27.98 -22.31 -37.28
CA VAL A 155 28.10 -21.05 -36.55
C VAL A 155 27.21 -21.06 -35.30
N ARG A 156 27.75 -20.52 -34.19
CA ARG A 156 26.96 -20.31 -32.96
C ARG A 156 25.93 -19.21 -33.20
N GLU A 157 24.82 -19.32 -32.48
CA GLU A 157 23.89 -18.18 -32.32
C GLU A 157 24.65 -16.98 -31.72
N THR A 158 24.42 -15.80 -32.29
CA THR A 158 25.12 -14.57 -31.88
C THR A 158 24.20 -13.58 -31.12
N ASP A 159 22.93 -13.90 -30.98
CA ASP A 159 22.04 -13.20 -30.06
C ASP A 159 22.27 -13.69 -28.62
N THR A 160 22.01 -12.84 -27.66
CA THR A 160 21.87 -13.21 -26.26
C THR A 160 20.41 -13.16 -25.84
N MET A 161 20.03 -13.87 -24.77
CA MET A 161 18.69 -13.82 -24.22
C MET A 161 18.29 -12.38 -23.86
N ASP A 162 17.01 -12.04 -24.02
CA ASP A 162 16.47 -10.80 -23.53
C ASP A 162 16.52 -10.75 -21.99
N THR A 163 16.72 -9.58 -21.41
CA THR A 163 16.83 -9.40 -19.96
C THR A 163 15.63 -9.99 -19.20
N PHE A 164 14.44 -9.88 -19.76
CA PHE A 164 13.23 -10.42 -19.11
C PHE A 164 13.13 -11.95 -19.21
N VAL A 165 13.77 -12.56 -20.21
CA VAL A 165 13.93 -14.03 -20.26
C VAL A 165 14.89 -14.48 -19.16
N ASP A 166 16.04 -13.82 -19.02
CA ASP A 166 16.99 -14.13 -17.95
C ASP A 166 16.37 -13.96 -16.55
N SER A 167 15.63 -12.87 -16.34
CA SER A 167 15.00 -12.58 -15.05
C SER A 167 13.70 -13.36 -14.77
N SER A 168 13.20 -14.12 -15.73
CA SER A 168 11.89 -14.81 -15.61
C SER A 168 11.86 -15.94 -14.59
N TRP A 169 12.99 -16.46 -14.18
CA TRP A 169 13.13 -17.64 -13.33
C TRP A 169 14.13 -17.50 -12.18
N TYR A 170 14.69 -16.31 -11.96
CA TYR A 170 15.76 -16.06 -10.97
C TYR A 170 15.41 -16.55 -9.56
N PHE A 171 14.14 -16.45 -9.16
CA PHE A 171 13.65 -16.89 -7.86
C PHE A 171 13.79 -18.40 -7.66
N LEU A 172 13.73 -19.20 -8.73
CA LEU A 172 14.00 -20.64 -8.67
C LEU A 172 15.49 -20.92 -8.43
N ARG A 173 16.36 -20.12 -9.04
CA ARG A 173 17.82 -20.24 -8.83
C ARG A 173 18.23 -19.82 -7.42
N TYR A 174 17.53 -18.86 -6.82
CA TYR A 174 17.85 -18.36 -5.47
C TYR A 174 17.75 -19.42 -4.37
N VAL A 175 16.92 -20.45 -4.54
CA VAL A 175 16.81 -21.52 -3.54
C VAL A 175 17.96 -22.54 -3.61
N SER A 176 18.77 -22.49 -4.67
CA SER A 176 19.94 -23.37 -4.88
C SER A 176 21.06 -22.67 -5.65
N PRO A 177 21.64 -21.56 -5.10
CA PRO A 177 22.58 -20.71 -5.84
C PRO A 177 23.90 -21.41 -6.19
N ASP A 178 24.32 -22.39 -5.39
CA ASP A 178 25.59 -23.12 -5.54
C ASP A 178 25.48 -24.41 -6.34
N LEU A 179 24.30 -24.69 -6.94
CA LEU A 179 24.08 -25.89 -7.73
C LEU A 179 24.80 -25.80 -9.09
N ASP A 180 25.64 -26.80 -9.45
CA ASP A 180 26.47 -26.77 -10.65
C ASP A 180 25.96 -27.67 -11.79
N ASP A 181 25.14 -28.67 -11.48
CA ASP A 181 24.73 -29.73 -12.40
C ASP A 181 23.28 -29.61 -12.90
N ALA A 182 22.52 -28.63 -12.38
CA ALA A 182 21.15 -28.36 -12.82
C ALA A 182 20.81 -26.85 -12.70
N PRO A 183 19.75 -26.36 -13.39
CA PRO A 183 19.35 -24.97 -13.30
C PRO A 183 18.90 -24.57 -11.89
N PHE A 184 18.24 -25.47 -11.18
CA PHE A 184 17.82 -25.33 -9.79
C PHE A 184 17.49 -26.71 -9.19
N ASP A 185 17.49 -26.79 -7.87
CA ASP A 185 17.05 -27.97 -7.13
C ASP A 185 15.52 -28.04 -7.15
N VAL A 186 14.98 -29.08 -7.78
CA VAL A 186 13.53 -29.25 -8.00
C VAL A 186 12.78 -29.44 -6.68
N GLU A 187 13.31 -30.23 -5.74
CA GLU A 187 12.67 -30.48 -4.46
C GLU A 187 12.58 -29.18 -3.64
N ARG A 188 13.71 -28.47 -3.50
CA ARG A 188 13.75 -27.18 -2.80
C ARG A 188 12.89 -26.12 -3.48
N ALA A 189 12.87 -26.09 -4.82
CA ALA A 189 12.01 -25.12 -5.54
C ALA A 189 10.53 -25.38 -5.26
N ASN A 190 10.09 -26.64 -5.22
CA ASN A 190 8.70 -26.97 -4.91
C ASN A 190 8.33 -26.73 -3.44
N ASP A 191 9.29 -26.85 -2.50
CA ASP A 191 9.08 -26.52 -1.09
C ASP A 191 8.93 -25.00 -0.85
N TRP A 192 9.63 -24.17 -1.65
CA TRP A 192 9.66 -22.71 -1.46
C TRP A 192 8.68 -21.94 -2.36
N MET A 193 8.19 -22.56 -3.44
CA MET A 193 7.28 -21.93 -4.39
C MET A 193 5.82 -22.32 -4.11
N PRO A 194 4.87 -21.44 -4.46
CA PRO A 194 5.04 -20.09 -5.00
C PRO A 194 5.58 -19.11 -3.97
N VAL A 195 6.22 -18.02 -4.41
CA VAL A 195 6.66 -16.92 -3.54
C VAL A 195 5.43 -16.28 -2.89
N ASP A 196 5.44 -16.13 -1.56
CA ASP A 196 4.28 -15.65 -0.79
C ASP A 196 3.92 -14.20 -1.12
N GLN A 197 4.91 -13.31 -1.15
CA GLN A 197 4.72 -11.90 -1.41
C GLN A 197 5.76 -11.38 -2.40
N TYR A 198 5.30 -10.82 -3.52
CA TYR A 198 6.15 -10.22 -4.53
C TYR A 198 5.92 -8.70 -4.59
N VAL A 199 7.00 -7.92 -4.53
CA VAL A 199 6.94 -6.45 -4.46
C VAL A 199 7.70 -5.87 -5.65
N GLY A 200 7.07 -4.96 -6.40
CA GLY A 200 7.70 -4.30 -7.53
C GLY A 200 6.88 -3.14 -8.08
N GLY A 201 7.48 -2.33 -8.95
CA GLY A 201 6.77 -1.25 -9.63
C GLY A 201 5.67 -1.76 -10.57
N LEU A 202 4.64 -0.96 -10.79
CA LEU A 202 3.51 -1.29 -11.65
C LEU A 202 3.91 -1.66 -13.10
N GLU A 203 4.98 -1.08 -13.63
CA GLU A 203 5.52 -1.38 -14.95
C GLU A 203 5.97 -2.83 -15.13
N HIS A 204 6.30 -3.53 -14.04
CA HIS A 204 6.66 -4.95 -14.09
C HIS A 204 5.47 -5.85 -14.43
N ALA A 205 4.24 -5.40 -14.18
CA ALA A 205 3.03 -6.18 -14.47
C ALA A 205 2.88 -6.54 -15.95
N VAL A 206 3.29 -5.65 -16.86
CA VAL A 206 3.19 -5.83 -18.31
C VAL A 206 4.46 -6.39 -18.96
N MET A 207 5.53 -6.64 -18.20
CA MET A 207 6.80 -7.14 -18.70
C MET A 207 7.30 -8.31 -17.87
N HIS A 208 8.08 -8.06 -16.84
CA HIS A 208 8.71 -9.09 -16.01
C HIS A 208 7.73 -10.17 -15.51
N LEU A 209 6.57 -9.78 -14.99
CA LEU A 209 5.61 -10.74 -14.45
C LEU A 209 5.01 -11.66 -15.52
N LEU A 210 4.81 -11.16 -16.75
CA LEU A 210 4.35 -12.00 -17.86
C LEU A 210 5.39 -13.06 -18.22
N TYR A 211 6.68 -12.66 -18.31
CA TYR A 211 7.77 -13.61 -18.56
C TYR A 211 7.92 -14.62 -17.41
N ALA A 212 7.84 -14.17 -16.15
CA ALA A 212 7.93 -15.06 -14.99
C ALA A 212 6.79 -16.08 -14.96
N ARG A 213 5.54 -15.66 -15.22
CA ARG A 213 4.39 -16.56 -15.32
C ARG A 213 4.50 -17.55 -16.49
N PHE A 214 4.98 -17.06 -17.65
CA PHE A 214 5.21 -17.92 -18.81
C PHE A 214 6.29 -18.97 -18.51
N ALA A 215 7.45 -18.56 -17.97
CA ALA A 215 8.54 -19.45 -17.64
C ALA A 215 8.12 -20.51 -16.61
N THR A 216 7.41 -20.10 -15.55
CA THR A 216 6.90 -21.03 -14.52
C THR A 216 5.96 -22.08 -15.13
N LYS A 217 5.04 -21.65 -16.01
CA LYS A 217 4.13 -22.59 -16.70
C LYS A 217 4.88 -23.55 -17.63
N ALA A 218 5.86 -23.04 -18.39
CA ALA A 218 6.67 -23.86 -19.28
C ALA A 218 7.53 -24.89 -18.51
N ILE A 219 8.12 -24.49 -17.38
CA ILE A 219 8.91 -25.37 -16.51
C ILE A 219 8.00 -26.41 -15.83
N ALA A 220 6.77 -26.04 -15.44
CA ALA A 220 5.78 -26.96 -14.92
C ALA A 220 5.31 -27.99 -16.00
N ASP A 221 5.20 -27.57 -17.27
CA ASP A 221 4.90 -28.47 -18.38
C ASP A 221 6.06 -29.45 -18.68
N MET A 222 7.25 -29.21 -18.15
CA MET A 222 8.40 -30.12 -18.16
C MET A 222 8.47 -31.04 -16.92
N ASP A 223 7.41 -31.05 -16.10
CA ASP A 223 7.31 -31.83 -14.84
C ASP A 223 8.39 -31.46 -13.78
N MET A 224 8.94 -30.24 -13.83
CA MET A 224 9.93 -29.77 -12.87
C MET A 224 9.33 -28.93 -11.73
N LEU A 225 8.14 -28.38 -11.91
CA LEU A 225 7.42 -27.62 -10.89
C LEU A 225 5.99 -28.14 -10.71
N GLU A 226 5.52 -28.19 -9.48
CA GLU A 226 4.13 -28.53 -9.13
C GLU A 226 3.20 -27.33 -9.29
N HIS A 227 3.73 -26.12 -9.16
CA HIS A 227 3.02 -24.85 -9.23
C HIS A 227 3.11 -24.23 -10.63
N ARG A 228 2.01 -23.61 -11.08
CA ARG A 228 1.93 -22.95 -12.39
C ARG A 228 1.94 -21.43 -12.33
N GLU A 229 1.89 -20.86 -11.15
CA GLU A 229 2.01 -19.41 -10.90
C GLU A 229 3.19 -19.18 -9.95
N PRO A 230 4.06 -18.20 -10.25
CA PRO A 230 5.28 -17.97 -9.47
C PRO A 230 5.05 -17.25 -8.14
N PHE A 231 3.98 -16.46 -8.03
CA PHE A 231 3.72 -15.56 -6.92
C PHE A 231 2.29 -15.70 -6.42
N THR A 232 2.11 -15.74 -5.08
CA THR A 232 0.79 -15.82 -4.45
C THR A 232 0.15 -14.43 -4.37
N ASN A 233 0.91 -13.44 -3.88
CA ASN A 233 0.46 -12.08 -3.76
C ASN A 233 1.41 -11.12 -4.46
N LEU A 234 0.85 -10.04 -5.01
CA LEU A 234 1.60 -8.98 -5.67
C LEU A 234 1.28 -7.63 -5.02
N LEU A 235 2.31 -6.92 -4.58
CA LEU A 235 2.23 -5.50 -4.26
C LEU A 235 2.82 -4.68 -5.40
N GLY A 236 1.96 -4.01 -6.17
CA GLY A 236 2.36 -3.04 -7.19
C GLY A 236 2.65 -1.69 -6.54
N GLN A 237 3.94 -1.35 -6.42
CA GLN A 237 4.34 -0.11 -5.75
C GLN A 237 3.87 1.15 -6.48
N GLY A 238 3.33 2.10 -5.71
CA GLY A 238 3.01 3.45 -6.16
C GLY A 238 4.26 4.22 -6.59
N MET A 239 4.07 5.22 -7.43
CA MET A 239 5.17 6.02 -7.95
C MET A 239 5.46 7.23 -7.09
N VAL A 240 6.73 7.45 -6.76
CA VAL A 240 7.18 8.71 -6.16
C VAL A 240 7.29 9.77 -7.26
N GLN A 241 6.55 10.85 -7.09
CA GLN A 241 6.46 11.97 -8.01
C GLN A 241 7.19 13.19 -7.47
N LEU A 242 7.45 14.16 -8.33
CA LEU A 242 7.90 15.49 -7.94
C LEU A 242 7.02 16.52 -8.67
N GLU A 243 6.29 17.33 -7.92
CA GLU A 243 5.35 18.33 -8.46
C GLU A 243 4.28 17.70 -9.39
N GLY A 244 3.76 16.52 -9.01
CA GLY A 244 2.76 15.77 -9.78
C GLY A 244 3.29 15.02 -11.00
N GLU A 245 4.60 15.07 -11.26
CA GLU A 245 5.21 14.41 -12.41
C GLU A 245 6.13 13.25 -12.02
N LYS A 246 6.16 12.21 -12.87
CA LYS A 246 7.14 11.13 -12.75
C LYS A 246 8.56 11.67 -12.81
N MET A 247 9.40 11.31 -11.82
CA MET A 247 10.82 11.65 -11.82
C MET A 247 11.54 11.00 -13.00
N SER A 248 12.37 11.76 -13.71
CA SER A 248 13.16 11.29 -14.84
C SER A 248 14.48 12.03 -14.96
N LYS A 249 15.56 11.29 -15.17
CA LYS A 249 16.90 11.87 -15.43
C LYS A 249 16.91 12.80 -16.64
N SER A 250 16.13 12.45 -17.68
CA SER A 250 16.04 13.27 -18.89
C SER A 250 15.31 14.60 -18.69
N LYS A 251 14.40 14.67 -17.71
CA LYS A 251 13.72 15.91 -17.33
C LYS A 251 14.50 16.73 -16.29
N GLY A 252 15.47 16.10 -15.60
CA GLY A 252 16.23 16.75 -14.53
C GLY A 252 15.44 16.94 -13.23
N ASN A 253 14.24 16.35 -13.10
CA ASN A 253 13.36 16.43 -11.94
C ASN A 253 13.54 15.24 -11.01
N THR A 254 14.76 14.98 -10.55
CA THR A 254 15.06 13.82 -9.69
C THR A 254 15.56 14.26 -8.33
N VAL A 255 15.20 13.51 -7.30
CA VAL A 255 15.78 13.64 -5.95
C VAL A 255 16.86 12.57 -5.79
N SER A 256 18.06 12.99 -5.40
CA SER A 256 19.17 12.04 -5.16
C SER A 256 19.01 11.38 -3.78
N PRO A 257 18.87 10.06 -3.69
CA PRO A 257 18.87 9.36 -2.40
C PRO A 257 20.14 9.62 -1.59
N GLN A 258 21.30 9.69 -2.25
CA GLN A 258 22.58 9.98 -1.59
C GLN A 258 22.55 11.33 -0.87
N ARG A 259 22.02 12.37 -1.51
CA ARG A 259 21.89 13.69 -0.88
C ARG A 259 21.05 13.63 0.42
N ILE A 260 19.94 12.87 0.38
CA ILE A 260 19.08 12.73 1.56
C ILE A 260 19.78 11.96 2.67
N VAL A 261 20.49 10.90 2.33
CA VAL A 261 21.26 10.11 3.31
C VAL A 261 22.39 10.95 3.92
N ASP A 262 23.11 11.72 3.11
CA ASP A 262 24.22 12.57 3.59
C ASP A 262 23.72 13.72 4.50
N GLU A 263 22.53 14.28 4.21
CA GLU A 263 21.99 15.43 4.94
C GLU A 263 21.18 15.03 6.19
N TYR A 264 20.40 13.94 6.11
CA TYR A 264 19.43 13.56 7.16
C TYR A 264 19.64 12.15 7.72
N GLY A 265 20.51 11.35 7.14
CA GLY A 265 20.74 9.94 7.52
C GLY A 265 19.81 8.95 6.82
N ALA A 266 20.25 7.69 6.77
CA ALA A 266 19.54 6.60 6.10
C ALA A 266 18.17 6.31 6.74
N ASP A 267 18.09 6.30 8.07
CA ASP A 267 16.84 6.00 8.80
C ASP A 267 15.77 7.06 8.56
N THR A 268 16.15 8.35 8.41
CA THR A 268 15.22 9.41 8.04
C THR A 268 14.66 9.16 6.63
N ALA A 269 15.52 8.80 5.67
CA ALA A 269 15.10 8.52 4.30
C ALA A 269 14.15 7.33 4.25
N ARG A 270 14.48 6.24 4.94
CA ARG A 270 13.66 5.00 5.03
C ARG A 270 12.31 5.26 5.67
N LEU A 271 12.30 5.90 6.84
CA LEU A 271 11.05 6.20 7.56
C LEU A 271 10.15 7.14 6.76
N PHE A 272 10.72 8.19 6.12
CA PHE A 272 9.94 9.07 5.26
C PHE A 272 9.25 8.30 4.13
N MET A 273 9.97 7.41 3.43
CA MET A 273 9.41 6.61 2.34
C MET A 273 8.27 5.70 2.79
N MET A 274 8.41 5.08 3.97
CA MET A 274 7.41 4.15 4.49
C MET A 274 6.17 4.84 5.06
N GLN A 275 6.30 6.08 5.56
CA GLN A 275 5.18 6.81 6.17
C GLN A 275 4.43 7.74 5.21
N ALA A 276 4.98 8.03 4.02
CA ALA A 276 4.44 9.06 3.12
C ALA A 276 3.08 8.68 2.54
N ALA A 277 2.87 7.40 2.23
CA ALA A 277 1.62 6.84 1.73
C ALA A 277 1.63 5.31 1.86
N ARG A 278 0.49 4.67 1.65
CA ARG A 278 0.44 3.22 1.46
C ARG A 278 1.37 2.82 0.31
N PRO A 279 2.02 1.65 0.38
CA PRO A 279 2.99 1.23 -0.63
C PRO A 279 2.48 1.17 -2.07
N ASP A 280 1.18 0.93 -2.26
CA ASP A 280 0.51 0.87 -3.57
C ASP A 280 0.03 2.23 -4.09
N THR A 281 0.19 3.30 -3.30
CA THR A 281 -0.29 4.63 -3.61
C THR A 281 0.86 5.55 -4.06
N ALA A 282 0.64 6.27 -5.16
CA ALA A 282 1.58 7.29 -5.61
C ALA A 282 1.55 8.52 -4.69
N PHE A 283 2.71 9.13 -4.44
CA PHE A 283 2.80 10.35 -3.64
C PHE A 283 3.85 11.31 -4.18
N ASP A 284 3.69 12.59 -3.85
CA ASP A 284 4.68 13.63 -4.17
C ASP A 284 5.78 13.71 -3.11
N TRP A 285 7.02 13.84 -3.57
CA TRP A 285 8.16 14.08 -2.70
C TRP A 285 8.01 15.39 -1.94
N SER A 286 8.26 15.36 -0.64
CA SER A 286 8.17 16.51 0.25
C SER A 286 9.44 16.70 1.08
N GLU A 287 10.20 17.75 0.80
CA GLU A 287 11.37 18.15 1.63
C GLU A 287 10.96 18.50 3.08
N GLU A 288 9.78 19.08 3.29
CA GLU A 288 9.29 19.37 4.63
C GLU A 288 8.88 18.08 5.37
N GLY A 289 8.35 17.10 4.64
CA GLY A 289 8.09 15.75 5.16
C GLY A 289 9.37 15.08 5.66
N VAL A 290 10.45 15.12 4.87
CA VAL A 290 11.77 14.59 5.29
C VAL A 290 12.29 15.29 6.56
N LYS A 291 12.21 16.63 6.61
CA LYS A 291 12.62 17.39 7.80
C LYS A 291 11.77 17.07 9.02
N SER A 292 10.47 16.86 8.84
CA SER A 292 9.56 16.47 9.91
C SER A 292 9.92 15.11 10.48
N THR A 293 10.20 14.14 9.60
CA THR A 293 10.67 12.80 9.97
C THR A 293 11.99 12.86 10.75
N HIS A 294 12.96 13.64 10.26
CA HIS A 294 14.23 13.83 10.95
C HIS A 294 14.05 14.42 12.36
N ARG A 295 13.20 15.45 12.49
CA ARG A 295 12.86 16.02 13.80
C ARG A 295 12.19 15.01 14.73
N PHE A 296 11.34 14.12 14.18
CA PHE A 296 10.71 13.06 14.98
C PHE A 296 11.74 12.08 15.54
N LEU A 297 12.64 11.56 14.71
CA LEU A 297 13.71 10.65 15.14
C LEU A 297 14.62 11.32 16.18
N GLY A 298 14.92 12.61 16.00
CA GLY A 298 15.65 13.39 17.01
C GLY A 298 14.92 13.50 18.36
N ARG A 299 13.58 13.71 18.34
CA ARG A 299 12.77 13.73 19.57
C ARG A 299 12.70 12.37 20.26
N LEU A 300 12.60 11.28 19.50
CA LEU A 300 12.67 9.92 20.04
C LEU A 300 14.00 9.71 20.79
N ALA A 301 15.11 10.00 20.12
CA ALA A 301 16.45 9.86 20.69
C ALA A 301 16.63 10.71 21.97
N GLU A 302 16.18 11.97 21.95
CA GLU A 302 16.19 12.83 23.14
C GLU A 302 15.38 12.24 24.29
N THR A 303 14.20 11.68 23.99
CA THR A 303 13.30 11.13 25.00
C THR A 303 13.91 9.91 25.67
N VAL A 304 14.46 8.98 24.90
CA VAL A 304 15.15 7.77 25.39
C VAL A 304 16.35 8.16 26.25
N ARG A 305 17.26 9.00 25.72
CA ARG A 305 18.50 9.40 26.41
C ARG A 305 18.24 10.14 27.72
N SER A 306 17.23 11.01 27.72
CA SER A 306 16.86 11.75 28.93
C SER A 306 16.22 10.87 29.99
N PHE A 307 15.58 9.77 29.60
CA PHE A 307 15.03 8.79 30.53
C PHE A 307 16.14 7.88 31.08
N ALA A 308 16.91 7.22 30.23
CA ALA A 308 18.03 6.38 30.63
C ALA A 308 19.06 7.11 31.53
N GLY A 309 19.32 8.40 31.25
CA GLY A 309 20.19 9.22 32.09
C GLY A 309 19.61 9.58 33.45
N SER A 310 18.27 9.59 33.62
CA SER A 310 17.61 9.88 34.90
C SER A 310 17.54 8.64 35.82
N GLU A 311 17.48 7.43 35.26
CA GLU A 311 17.49 6.20 36.06
C GLU A 311 18.87 5.87 36.66
N ALA A 312 19.93 6.34 36.01
CA ALA A 312 21.28 6.16 36.54
C ALA A 312 21.50 6.88 37.89
N ASP A 313 20.64 7.85 38.25
CA ASP A 313 20.70 8.62 39.52
C ASP A 313 19.62 8.21 40.55
N GLY A 314 18.70 7.29 40.24
CA GLY A 314 17.57 6.90 41.08
C GLY A 314 17.52 5.41 41.42
N ASP A 315 16.96 5.08 42.61
CA ASP A 315 16.66 3.69 43.03
C ASP A 315 15.57 3.10 42.14
N ALA A 316 15.92 2.19 41.22
CA ALA A 316 15.03 1.50 40.27
C ALA A 316 14.04 0.50 40.89
N ASP A 317 13.90 0.45 42.22
CA ASP A 317 13.15 -0.57 43.00
C ASP A 317 11.68 -0.19 43.30
N ALA A 318 11.04 0.72 42.54
CA ALA A 318 9.67 1.17 42.81
C ALA A 318 8.58 0.48 41.98
N ASP A 319 8.64 -0.83 41.77
CA ASP A 319 7.45 -1.64 41.54
C ASP A 319 6.94 -2.19 42.86
N ASP A 320 6.25 -1.36 43.65
CA ASP A 320 5.66 -1.75 44.96
C ASP A 320 4.37 -2.59 44.82
N GLY A 321 4.02 -3.02 43.57
CA GLY A 321 2.80 -3.78 43.27
C GLY A 321 1.51 -2.97 43.41
N ALA A 322 1.60 -1.64 43.55
CA ALA A 322 0.45 -0.75 43.59
C ALA A 322 -0.15 -0.59 42.18
N ASP A 323 -1.47 -0.47 42.12
CA ASP A 323 -2.16 -0.18 40.87
C ASP A 323 -1.72 1.20 40.34
N PRO A 324 -1.21 1.31 39.10
CA PRO A 324 -0.65 2.57 38.63
C PRO A 324 -1.71 3.67 38.54
N ALA A 325 -1.27 4.90 38.72
CA ALA A 325 -2.14 6.09 38.60
C ALA A 325 -2.93 6.10 37.28
N PRO A 326 -4.13 6.74 37.23
CA PRO A 326 -4.97 6.75 36.03
C PRO A 326 -4.24 7.12 34.73
N ALA A 327 -3.39 8.14 34.77
CA ALA A 327 -2.60 8.56 33.59
C ALA A 327 -1.64 7.45 33.10
N ALA A 328 -1.00 6.71 34.03
CA ALA A 328 -0.14 5.59 33.67
C ALA A 328 -0.95 4.40 33.12
N ARG A 329 -2.18 4.16 33.62
CA ARG A 329 -3.09 3.16 33.04
C ARG A 329 -3.49 3.52 31.60
N TYR A 330 -3.77 4.79 31.33
CA TYR A 330 -4.00 5.27 29.98
C TYR A 330 -2.79 4.99 29.06
N VAL A 331 -1.59 5.36 29.51
CA VAL A 331 -0.37 5.12 28.74
C VAL A 331 -0.16 3.62 28.45
N ARG A 332 -0.39 2.73 29.44
CA ARG A 332 -0.33 1.27 29.24
C ARG A 332 -1.30 0.81 28.14
N SER A 333 -2.54 1.30 28.17
CA SER A 333 -3.52 0.95 27.15
C SER A 333 -3.15 1.47 25.76
N GLU A 334 -2.50 2.63 25.67
CA GLU A 334 -2.00 3.16 24.39
C GLU A 334 -0.78 2.38 23.88
N ILE A 335 0.08 1.87 24.75
CA ILE A 335 1.18 0.97 24.37
C ILE A 335 0.61 -0.31 23.76
N ASP A 336 -0.33 -0.95 24.44
CA ASP A 336 -0.95 -2.19 23.97
C ASP A 336 -1.67 -2.00 22.64
N ALA A 337 -2.43 -0.91 22.51
CA ALA A 337 -3.10 -0.54 21.27
C ALA A 337 -2.10 -0.28 20.12
N ALA A 338 -1.05 0.49 20.38
CA ALA A 338 -0.04 0.79 19.36
C ALA A 338 0.68 -0.48 18.88
N VAL A 339 1.02 -1.39 19.79
CA VAL A 339 1.65 -2.67 19.46
C VAL A 339 0.72 -3.55 18.62
N ALA A 340 -0.55 -3.71 19.02
CA ALA A 340 -1.50 -4.55 18.31
C ALA A 340 -1.81 -4.01 16.91
N VAL A 341 -2.17 -2.72 16.82
CA VAL A 341 -2.52 -2.07 15.53
C VAL A 341 -1.31 -2.01 14.60
N ALA A 342 -0.12 -1.70 15.10
CA ALA A 342 1.08 -1.68 14.26
C ALA A 342 1.45 -3.08 13.75
N THR A 343 1.30 -4.12 14.56
CA THR A 343 1.58 -5.50 14.17
C THR A 343 0.66 -5.93 13.01
N GLU A 344 -0.67 -5.72 13.14
CA GLU A 344 -1.62 -6.03 12.08
C GLU A 344 -1.30 -5.26 10.79
N ASN A 345 -0.98 -3.97 10.91
CA ASN A 345 -0.64 -3.16 9.74
C ASN A 345 0.69 -3.58 9.08
N PHE A 346 1.69 -4.04 9.84
CA PHE A 346 2.91 -4.60 9.24
C PHE A 346 2.63 -5.88 8.48
N ASP A 347 1.76 -6.76 9.00
CA ASP A 347 1.35 -8.00 8.32
C ASP A 347 0.59 -7.69 7.01
N ASP A 348 -0.23 -6.63 7.00
CA ASP A 348 -1.00 -6.18 5.84
C ASP A 348 -0.23 -5.21 4.91
N LEU A 349 1.07 -5.04 5.11
CA LEU A 349 1.92 -4.09 4.38
C LEU A 349 1.46 -2.62 4.47
N GLY A 350 0.70 -2.28 5.51
CA GLY A 350 0.24 -0.92 5.83
C GLY A 350 1.29 -0.12 6.61
N PHE A 351 2.49 0.02 6.06
CA PHE A 351 3.65 0.60 6.75
C PHE A 351 3.46 2.04 7.23
N ASP A 352 2.67 2.82 6.51
CA ASP A 352 2.32 4.19 6.87
C ASP A 352 1.49 4.25 8.16
N LEU A 353 0.56 3.33 8.33
CA LEU A 353 -0.25 3.20 9.53
C LEU A 353 0.59 2.65 10.69
N ALA A 354 1.35 1.58 10.47
CA ALA A 354 2.21 0.98 11.49
C ALA A 354 3.23 1.99 12.08
N THR A 355 3.90 2.75 11.21
CA THR A 355 4.87 3.77 11.67
C THR A 355 4.19 4.96 12.34
N ARG A 356 2.95 5.29 11.96
CA ARG A 356 2.14 6.32 12.61
C ARG A 356 1.81 5.94 14.05
N GLU A 357 1.48 4.68 14.32
CA GLU A 357 1.24 4.19 15.68
C GLU A 357 2.45 4.42 16.60
N ALA A 358 3.65 4.05 16.14
CA ALA A 358 4.87 4.31 16.88
C ALA A 358 5.10 5.81 17.14
N GLN A 359 4.80 6.67 16.16
CA GLN A 359 4.94 8.12 16.31
C GLN A 359 3.93 8.70 17.31
N GLN A 360 2.69 8.23 17.29
CA GLN A 360 1.65 8.64 18.24
C GLN A 360 2.00 8.19 19.65
N LEU A 361 2.51 6.96 19.82
CA LEU A 361 2.96 6.45 21.10
C LEU A 361 4.07 7.34 21.70
N VAL A 362 5.08 7.71 20.91
CA VAL A 362 6.14 8.65 21.36
C VAL A 362 5.53 9.99 21.75
N GLY A 363 4.55 10.49 21.02
CA GLY A 363 3.80 11.71 21.36
C GLY A 363 3.08 11.61 22.69
N THR A 364 2.40 10.48 22.94
CA THR A 364 1.69 10.18 24.22
C THR A 364 2.66 10.11 25.39
N LEU A 365 3.79 9.39 25.24
CA LEU A 365 4.82 9.28 26.26
C LEU A 365 5.40 10.66 26.64
N ARG A 366 5.73 11.48 25.65
CA ARG A 366 6.24 12.85 25.88
C ARG A 366 5.20 13.72 26.58
N SER A 367 3.93 13.60 26.19
CA SER A 367 2.82 14.35 26.82
C SER A 367 2.61 13.92 28.27
N TYR A 368 2.64 12.62 28.51
CA TYR A 368 2.54 12.04 29.86
C TYR A 368 3.66 12.57 30.77
N ARG A 369 4.92 12.46 30.34
CA ARG A 369 6.07 12.95 31.11
C ARG A 369 6.02 14.46 31.39
N ALA A 370 5.44 15.23 30.48
CA ALA A 370 5.31 16.70 30.68
C ALA A 370 4.17 17.09 31.62
N TYR A 371 3.20 16.18 31.85
CA TYR A 371 2.03 16.43 32.69
C TYR A 371 2.22 15.95 34.14
N VAL A 372 2.77 14.75 34.34
CA VAL A 372 2.89 14.16 35.69
C VAL A 372 4.14 14.67 36.40
N ASP A 373 4.03 14.90 37.72
CA ASP A 373 5.18 15.26 38.56
C ASP A 373 6.15 14.07 38.73
N GLU A 374 5.60 12.85 38.78
CA GLU A 374 6.35 11.60 38.96
C GLU A 374 5.93 10.57 37.90
N VAL A 375 6.86 10.22 37.01
CA VAL A 375 6.63 9.28 35.93
C VAL A 375 6.65 7.85 36.49
N HIS A 376 5.66 7.04 36.14
CA HIS A 376 5.72 5.59 36.44
C HIS A 376 6.74 4.92 35.52
N ALA A 377 7.97 4.74 36.03
CA ALA A 377 9.13 4.30 35.26
C ALA A 377 8.90 3.02 34.45
N PRO A 378 8.35 1.92 35.02
CA PRO A 378 8.14 0.68 34.24
C PRO A 378 7.17 0.84 33.07
N THR A 379 6.16 1.70 33.19
CA THR A 379 5.23 2.00 32.07
C THR A 379 5.91 2.82 30.99
N PHE A 380 6.72 3.81 31.39
CA PHE A 380 7.41 4.68 30.45
C PHE A 380 8.50 3.93 29.66
N GLU A 381 9.29 3.12 30.36
CA GLU A 381 10.32 2.24 29.79
C GLU A 381 9.72 1.26 28.78
N ARG A 382 8.66 0.54 29.15
CA ARG A 382 7.93 -0.36 28.25
C ARG A 382 7.41 0.37 27.01
N GLY A 383 6.93 1.61 27.17
CA GLY A 383 6.47 2.42 26.04
C GLY A 383 7.59 2.84 25.11
N LEU A 384 8.75 3.21 25.63
CA LEU A 384 9.94 3.53 24.84
C LEU A 384 10.46 2.29 24.10
N GLU A 385 10.56 1.16 24.78
CA GLU A 385 10.97 -0.11 24.20
C GLU A 385 10.03 -0.53 23.06
N ALA A 386 8.71 -0.45 23.28
CA ALA A 386 7.72 -0.73 22.25
C ALA A 386 7.89 0.20 21.03
N ALA A 387 8.04 1.50 21.22
CA ALA A 387 8.23 2.44 20.13
C ALA A 387 9.53 2.18 19.34
N ILE A 388 10.62 1.83 20.01
CA ILE A 388 11.89 1.44 19.40
C ILE A 388 11.71 0.17 18.56
N LYS A 389 11.10 -0.87 19.11
CA LYS A 389 10.86 -2.14 18.41
C LYS A 389 9.95 -1.99 17.19
N LEU A 390 8.87 -1.21 17.31
CA LEU A 390 7.96 -0.93 16.19
C LEU A 390 8.64 -0.16 15.05
N LEU A 391 9.63 0.68 15.35
CA LEU A 391 10.37 1.43 14.33
C LEU A 391 11.59 0.67 13.78
N ALA A 392 12.05 -0.40 14.43
CA ALA A 392 13.25 -1.14 14.06
C ALA A 392 13.27 -1.62 12.60
N PRO A 393 12.18 -2.17 12.01
CA PRO A 393 12.18 -2.60 10.62
C PRO A 393 12.44 -1.45 9.63
N VAL A 394 12.14 -0.22 10.02
CA VAL A 394 12.18 0.96 9.15
C VAL A 394 13.39 1.85 9.44
N ALA A 395 13.75 2.03 10.69
CA ALA A 395 14.85 2.89 11.14
C ALA A 395 15.89 2.10 11.98
N PRO A 396 16.51 1.03 11.42
CA PRO A 396 17.25 0.03 12.17
C PRO A 396 18.50 0.57 12.88
N HIS A 397 19.18 1.57 12.31
CA HIS A 397 20.45 2.05 12.88
C HIS A 397 20.23 2.85 14.18
N LEU A 398 19.27 3.79 14.14
CA LEU A 398 18.95 4.59 15.30
C LEU A 398 18.29 3.76 16.40
N THR A 399 17.38 2.85 16.03
CA THR A 399 16.66 2.04 17.01
C THR A 399 17.57 1.04 17.71
N GLU A 400 18.57 0.48 17.04
CA GLU A 400 19.60 -0.37 17.65
C GLU A 400 20.39 0.38 18.73
N GLU A 401 20.87 1.59 18.42
CA GLU A 401 21.57 2.46 19.36
C GLU A 401 20.69 2.80 20.57
N LEU A 402 19.43 3.19 20.32
CA LEU A 402 18.51 3.58 21.39
C LEU A 402 18.09 2.40 22.25
N TYR A 403 17.98 1.20 21.69
CA TYR A 403 17.69 -0.02 22.45
C TYR A 403 18.83 -0.33 23.41
N ALA A 404 20.08 -0.29 22.96
CA ALA A 404 21.25 -0.49 23.81
C ALA A 404 21.37 0.60 24.90
N GLU A 405 21.06 1.87 24.57
CA GLU A 405 21.06 2.97 25.53
C GLU A 405 19.94 2.81 26.60
N LEU A 406 18.79 2.21 26.24
CA LEU A 406 17.65 2.02 27.14
C LEU A 406 17.83 0.79 28.04
N THR A 407 18.22 -0.35 27.46
CA THR A 407 18.24 -1.66 28.15
C THR A 407 19.62 -2.04 28.69
N GLY A 408 20.68 -1.38 28.23
CA GLY A 408 22.08 -1.70 28.52
C GLY A 408 22.67 -2.72 27.54
N GLU A 409 23.97 -2.61 27.30
CA GLU A 409 24.71 -3.45 26.33
C GLU A 409 24.69 -4.95 26.66
N GLU A 410 24.40 -5.33 27.90
CA GLU A 410 24.37 -6.73 28.34
C GLU A 410 23.13 -7.51 27.87
N VAL A 411 22.06 -6.80 27.44
CA VAL A 411 20.78 -7.41 27.00
C VAL A 411 20.90 -8.02 25.60
N GLY A 412 21.82 -7.54 24.78
CA GLY A 412 22.02 -8.01 23.41
C GLY A 412 21.51 -7.02 22.36
N MET A 413 21.48 -7.47 21.11
CA MET A 413 21.07 -6.64 19.98
C MET A 413 19.56 -6.59 19.82
N LEU A 414 19.03 -5.47 19.38
CA LEU A 414 17.60 -5.30 19.08
C LEU A 414 17.10 -6.31 18.02
N ILE A 415 17.93 -6.63 17.02
CA ILE A 415 17.57 -7.58 15.97
C ILE A 415 17.30 -9.00 16.50
N ASP A 416 17.88 -9.36 17.66
CA ASP A 416 17.68 -10.66 18.32
C ASP A 416 16.55 -10.61 19.37
N ALA A 417 15.99 -9.42 19.63
CA ALA A 417 14.91 -9.25 20.60
C ALA A 417 13.55 -9.66 20.03
N ASP A 418 12.70 -10.21 20.90
CA ASP A 418 11.33 -10.54 20.52
C ASP A 418 10.53 -9.31 20.11
N TRP A 419 9.66 -9.50 19.10
CA TRP A 419 8.68 -8.49 18.72
C TRP A 419 7.76 -8.17 19.90
N PRO A 420 7.36 -6.89 20.11
CA PRO A 420 6.53 -6.54 21.23
C PRO A 420 5.15 -7.22 21.12
N SER A 421 4.64 -7.71 22.22
CA SER A 421 3.33 -8.34 22.29
C SER A 421 2.34 -7.53 23.12
N ALA A 422 1.08 -7.58 22.74
CA ALA A 422 -0.03 -6.97 23.47
C ALA A 422 -1.21 -7.94 23.53
N GLU A 423 -1.84 -8.01 24.70
CA GLU A 423 -3.07 -8.76 24.93
C GLU A 423 -4.26 -7.79 24.93
N VAL A 424 -4.57 -7.19 23.78
CA VAL A 424 -5.69 -6.26 23.60
C VAL A 424 -6.48 -6.61 22.36
N ASP A 425 -7.80 -6.49 22.46
CA ASP A 425 -8.68 -6.52 21.32
C ASP A 425 -8.57 -5.18 20.58
N ILE A 426 -8.22 -5.21 19.31
CA ILE A 426 -8.00 -4.00 18.47
C ILE A 426 -9.30 -3.20 18.36
N ASP A 427 -10.45 -3.86 18.18
CA ASP A 427 -11.74 -3.18 18.11
C ASP A 427 -12.07 -2.47 19.44
N GLU A 428 -11.76 -3.08 20.58
CA GLU A 428 -11.90 -2.42 21.90
C GLU A 428 -10.93 -1.23 22.03
N ALA A 429 -9.70 -1.36 21.57
CA ALA A 429 -8.71 -0.28 21.60
C ALA A 429 -9.12 0.92 20.73
N GLU A 430 -9.63 0.66 19.54
CA GLU A 430 -10.15 1.69 18.65
C GLU A 430 -11.37 2.42 19.24
N LYS A 431 -12.32 1.67 19.80
CA LYS A 431 -13.48 2.25 20.49
C LYS A 431 -13.07 3.14 21.65
N ARG A 432 -12.05 2.73 22.42
CA ARG A 432 -11.50 3.53 23.52
C ARG A 432 -10.89 4.83 23.03
N ARG A 433 -10.05 4.77 21.99
CA ARG A 433 -9.44 5.94 21.39
C ARG A 433 -10.48 6.90 20.81
N GLN A 434 -11.48 6.36 20.11
CA GLN A 434 -12.55 7.14 19.54
C GLN A 434 -13.38 7.86 20.62
N LEU A 435 -13.72 7.15 21.71
CA LEU A 435 -14.41 7.72 22.85
C LEU A 435 -13.63 8.90 23.46
N VAL A 436 -12.34 8.71 23.72
CA VAL A 436 -11.48 9.74 24.32
C VAL A 436 -11.35 10.95 23.40
N GLU A 437 -11.11 10.76 22.11
CA GLU A 437 -10.95 11.88 21.17
C GLU A 437 -12.27 12.61 20.93
N ASN A 438 -13.39 11.91 20.76
CA ASN A 438 -14.71 12.53 20.66
C ASN A 438 -15.03 13.38 21.90
N THR A 439 -14.74 12.85 23.10
CA THR A 439 -14.96 13.57 24.35
C THR A 439 -14.12 14.86 24.39
N ARG A 440 -12.85 14.80 24.02
CA ARG A 440 -11.97 15.98 23.97
C ARG A 440 -12.45 17.00 22.94
N GLU A 441 -12.87 16.55 21.77
CA GLU A 441 -13.43 17.41 20.72
C GLU A 441 -14.73 18.09 21.18
N ASP A 442 -15.64 17.33 21.84
CA ASP A 442 -16.89 17.88 22.38
C ASP A 442 -16.60 18.94 23.46
N VAL A 443 -15.60 18.75 24.35
CA VAL A 443 -15.17 19.76 25.32
C VAL A 443 -14.67 21.02 24.61
N ARG A 444 -13.78 20.90 23.60
CA ARG A 444 -13.29 22.04 22.80
C ARG A 444 -14.46 22.82 22.18
N ASN A 445 -15.36 22.10 21.54
CA ASN A 445 -16.51 22.70 20.88
C ASN A 445 -17.42 23.48 21.86
N ILE A 446 -17.65 22.94 23.05
CA ILE A 446 -18.45 23.61 24.08
C ILE A 446 -17.73 24.86 24.58
N VAL A 447 -16.44 24.77 24.89
CA VAL A 447 -15.61 25.90 25.34
C VAL A 447 -15.61 27.02 24.29
N ASP A 448 -15.37 26.69 23.03
CA ASP A 448 -15.32 27.64 21.92
C ASP A 448 -16.68 28.30 21.66
N VAL A 449 -17.77 27.52 21.61
CA VAL A 449 -19.13 28.03 21.34
C VAL A 449 -19.68 28.86 22.49
N ALA A 450 -19.40 28.48 23.74
CA ALA A 450 -19.82 29.22 24.92
C ALA A 450 -18.92 30.43 25.21
N GLY A 451 -17.70 30.48 24.62
CA GLY A 451 -16.73 31.54 24.84
C GLY A 451 -16.13 31.49 26.25
N ILE A 452 -15.93 30.31 26.81
CA ILE A 452 -15.35 30.10 28.13
C ILE A 452 -13.83 30.23 28.01
N GLU A 453 -13.24 31.22 28.67
CA GLU A 453 -11.78 31.44 28.61
C GLU A 453 -11.02 30.60 29.64
N ASP A 454 -11.55 30.47 30.87
CA ASP A 454 -10.92 29.74 31.98
C ASP A 454 -11.98 28.87 32.68
N PRO A 455 -12.21 27.63 32.27
CA PRO A 455 -13.18 26.72 32.90
C PRO A 455 -12.71 26.36 34.34
N GLU A 456 -13.60 26.50 35.33
CA GLU A 456 -13.30 26.07 36.71
C GLU A 456 -13.26 24.55 36.86
N ARG A 457 -14.06 23.83 36.08
CA ARG A 457 -14.17 22.36 36.12
C ARG A 457 -14.91 21.81 34.90
N VAL A 458 -14.51 20.63 34.45
CA VAL A 458 -15.19 19.86 33.40
C VAL A 458 -15.74 18.56 34.01
N ASP A 459 -17.05 18.38 33.96
CA ASP A 459 -17.74 17.16 34.35
C ASP A 459 -18.11 16.35 33.08
N VAL A 460 -17.62 15.13 33.00
CA VAL A 460 -17.87 14.17 31.92
C VAL A 460 -18.81 13.11 32.45
N VAL A 461 -20.03 13.03 31.95
CA VAL A 461 -21.10 12.15 32.45
C VAL A 461 -21.30 10.99 31.50
N VAL A 462 -21.01 9.76 31.95
CA VAL A 462 -21.19 8.54 31.16
C VAL A 462 -22.67 8.15 31.03
N ALA A 463 -22.98 7.48 29.92
CA ALA A 463 -24.33 7.04 29.66
C ALA A 463 -24.85 6.03 30.74
N PRO A 464 -26.15 6.08 31.10
CA PRO A 464 -26.70 5.10 32.02
C PRO A 464 -26.78 3.71 31.38
N GLU A 465 -26.61 2.65 32.18
CA GLU A 465 -26.59 1.25 31.73
C GLU A 465 -27.76 0.87 30.80
N TRP A 466 -28.95 1.36 31.07
CA TRP A 466 -30.11 1.04 30.23
C TRP A 466 -30.01 1.52 28.78
N LYS A 467 -29.22 2.59 28.51
CA LYS A 467 -28.97 3.06 27.13
C LYS A 467 -27.99 2.14 26.42
N HIS A 468 -26.99 1.60 27.11
CA HIS A 468 -26.07 0.59 26.55
C HIS A 468 -26.86 -0.70 26.21
N GLU A 469 -27.73 -1.18 27.12
CA GLU A 469 -28.57 -2.33 26.86
C GLU A 469 -29.50 -2.09 25.65
N ALA A 470 -30.07 -0.88 25.54
CA ALA A 470 -30.89 -0.51 24.39
C ALA A 470 -30.08 -0.49 23.07
N LEU A 471 -28.84 0.00 23.09
CA LEU A 471 -27.95 0.00 21.93
C LEU A 471 -27.58 -1.43 21.52
N GLU A 472 -27.22 -2.31 22.45
CA GLU A 472 -26.91 -3.72 22.18
C GLU A 472 -28.11 -4.41 21.49
N ILE A 473 -29.31 -4.27 22.03
CA ILE A 473 -30.53 -4.81 21.41
C ILE A 473 -30.74 -4.22 20.01
N ALA A 474 -30.51 -2.91 19.83
CA ALA A 474 -30.75 -2.22 18.57
C ALA A 474 -29.76 -2.68 17.45
N VAL A 475 -28.52 -2.94 17.79
CA VAL A 475 -27.48 -3.43 16.85
C VAL A 475 -27.80 -4.85 16.39
N ASP A 476 -28.25 -5.72 17.30
CA ASP A 476 -28.54 -7.13 17.02
C ASP A 476 -29.93 -7.36 16.41
N SER A 477 -30.82 -6.34 16.41
CA SER A 477 -32.21 -6.48 16.02
C SER A 477 -32.45 -6.33 14.52
N ASP A 478 -33.16 -7.27 13.92
CA ASP A 478 -33.73 -7.17 12.56
C ASP A 478 -35.20 -6.71 12.52
N ALA A 479 -35.79 -6.39 13.68
CA ALA A 479 -37.21 -6.04 13.75
C ALA A 479 -37.51 -4.73 12.99
N PRO A 480 -38.57 -4.67 12.19
CA PRO A 480 -38.94 -3.45 11.45
C PRO A 480 -39.42 -2.30 12.37
N ASN A 481 -39.80 -2.60 13.60
CA ASN A 481 -40.20 -1.64 14.64
C ASN A 481 -39.29 -1.80 15.86
N LEU A 482 -38.12 -1.21 15.81
CA LEU A 482 -37.13 -1.24 16.90
C LEU A 482 -37.70 -0.59 18.19
N VAL A 483 -38.43 0.52 18.06
CA VAL A 483 -39.03 1.20 19.22
C VAL A 483 -39.97 0.24 19.97
N GLY A 484 -40.81 -0.51 19.23
CA GLY A 484 -41.72 -1.48 19.84
C GLY A 484 -40.99 -2.63 20.53
N GLU A 485 -39.86 -3.08 20.00
CA GLU A 485 -39.05 -4.13 20.58
C GLU A 485 -38.35 -3.66 21.86
N LEU A 486 -37.65 -2.53 21.81
CA LEU A 486 -36.95 -1.96 22.96
C LEU A 486 -37.91 -1.68 24.14
N MET A 487 -39.13 -1.19 23.86
CA MET A 487 -40.14 -0.92 24.88
C MET A 487 -40.79 -2.19 25.46
N GLN A 488 -40.48 -3.39 24.99
CA GLN A 488 -40.86 -4.64 25.64
C GLN A 488 -39.85 -5.07 26.72
N ASN A 489 -38.65 -4.53 26.73
CA ASN A 489 -37.68 -4.76 27.78
C ASN A 489 -38.07 -3.95 29.04
N PRO A 490 -38.32 -4.62 30.20
CA PRO A 490 -38.78 -3.95 31.42
C PRO A 490 -37.77 -2.95 31.99
N GLU A 491 -36.46 -3.23 31.83
CA GLU A 491 -35.39 -2.37 32.35
C GLU A 491 -35.34 -1.06 31.55
N ILE A 492 -35.55 -1.10 30.23
CA ILE A 492 -35.65 0.07 29.36
C ILE A 492 -36.96 0.81 29.58
N GLN A 493 -38.09 0.07 29.62
CA GLN A 493 -39.43 0.63 29.72
C GLN A 493 -39.64 1.50 30.99
N ARG A 494 -38.97 1.17 32.10
CA ARG A 494 -39.09 1.93 33.37
C ARG A 494 -38.65 3.39 33.26
N HIS A 495 -37.84 3.73 32.23
CA HIS A 495 -37.37 5.09 31.97
C HIS A 495 -38.37 5.94 31.14
N GLY A 496 -39.54 5.39 30.80
CA GLY A 496 -40.69 6.14 30.29
C GLY A 496 -40.45 6.91 28.99
N SER A 497 -40.62 8.24 29.03
CA SER A 497 -40.45 9.07 27.83
C SER A 497 -39.01 9.12 27.35
N ALA A 498 -38.01 9.14 28.23
CA ALA A 498 -36.60 9.15 27.86
C ALA A 498 -36.20 7.90 27.06
N ALA A 499 -36.69 6.72 27.48
CA ALA A 499 -36.49 5.49 26.74
C ALA A 499 -37.18 5.49 25.37
N SER A 500 -38.42 6.03 25.29
CA SER A 500 -39.12 6.12 24.01
C SER A 500 -38.46 7.07 23.03
N ASP A 501 -37.89 8.16 23.49
CA ASP A 501 -37.22 9.14 22.64
C ASP A 501 -35.87 8.57 22.17
N TYR A 502 -35.07 8.01 23.05
CA TYR A 502 -33.84 7.34 22.69
C TYR A 502 -34.04 6.16 21.71
N ALA A 503 -35.11 5.37 21.91
CA ALA A 503 -35.46 4.30 20.97
C ALA A 503 -35.81 4.81 19.55
N LYS A 504 -36.38 6.01 19.44
CA LYS A 504 -36.64 6.67 18.13
C LYS A 504 -35.35 7.14 17.49
N ASP A 505 -34.39 7.67 18.28
CA ASP A 505 -33.09 8.10 17.80
C ASP A 505 -32.33 6.89 17.27
N LEU A 506 -32.27 5.77 18.00
CA LEU A 506 -31.69 4.51 17.53
C LEU A 506 -32.37 3.96 16.27
N GLN A 507 -33.71 4.07 16.18
CA GLN A 507 -34.44 3.67 14.97
C GLN A 507 -34.10 4.55 13.76
N ALA A 508 -33.88 5.85 13.97
CA ALA A 508 -33.52 6.80 12.89
C ALA A 508 -32.10 6.57 12.37
N GLU A 509 -31.17 6.17 13.23
CA GLU A 509 -29.75 5.95 12.91
C GLU A 509 -29.40 4.49 12.69
N ARG A 510 -30.36 3.60 12.54
CA ARG A 510 -30.22 2.15 12.55
C ARG A 510 -29.06 1.59 11.69
N GLU A 511 -28.89 2.10 10.49
CA GLU A 511 -27.84 1.63 9.57
C GLU A 511 -26.42 2.01 10.03
N ALA A 512 -26.31 3.04 10.86
CA ALA A 512 -25.05 3.57 11.37
C ALA A 512 -24.70 3.04 12.77
N LEU A 513 -25.63 2.33 13.47
CA LEU A 513 -25.40 1.85 14.82
C LEU A 513 -24.18 0.90 14.88
N ARG A 514 -23.36 1.08 15.91
CA ARG A 514 -22.22 0.23 16.23
C ARG A 514 -22.16 0.03 17.74
N LEU A 515 -21.68 -1.13 18.16
CA LEU A 515 -21.43 -1.38 19.58
C LEU A 515 -20.29 -0.47 20.08
N THR A 516 -20.52 0.17 21.21
CA THR A 516 -19.52 0.96 21.93
C THR A 516 -18.84 0.12 23.02
N LEU A 517 -18.02 0.74 23.86
CA LEU A 517 -17.49 0.08 25.06
C LEU A 517 -18.62 -0.25 26.03
N ALA A 518 -18.48 -1.32 26.82
CA ALA A 518 -19.37 -1.60 27.92
C ALA A 518 -19.32 -0.46 28.96
N PRO A 519 -20.41 -0.18 29.74
CA PRO A 519 -20.50 0.98 30.63
C PRO A 519 -19.32 1.13 31.60
N GLY A 520 -18.87 0.04 32.23
CA GLY A 520 -17.72 0.06 33.13
C GLY A 520 -16.40 0.38 32.42
N ARG A 521 -16.20 -0.18 31.22
CA ARG A 521 -15.02 0.08 30.37
C ARG A 521 -14.99 1.50 29.83
N GLU A 522 -16.17 2.06 29.48
CA GLU A 522 -16.29 3.46 29.04
C GLU A 522 -15.84 4.41 30.16
N ARG A 523 -16.34 4.20 31.39
CA ARG A 523 -15.95 4.99 32.55
C ARG A 523 -14.45 4.86 32.86
N GLU A 524 -13.92 3.63 32.91
CA GLU A 524 -12.50 3.38 33.15
C GLU A 524 -11.60 4.08 32.11
N ALA A 525 -12.00 4.07 30.83
CA ALA A 525 -11.25 4.71 29.77
C ALA A 525 -11.22 6.23 29.95
N LEU A 526 -12.37 6.84 30.25
CA LEU A 526 -12.48 8.28 30.49
C LEU A 526 -11.74 8.73 31.75
N GLU A 527 -11.85 7.98 32.86
CA GLU A 527 -11.08 8.24 34.09
C GLU A 527 -9.57 8.17 33.86
N ALA A 528 -9.11 7.18 33.07
CA ALA A 528 -7.71 7.06 32.74
C ALA A 528 -7.21 8.19 31.83
N ALA A 529 -8.06 8.69 30.93
CA ALA A 529 -7.73 9.73 29.97
C ALA A 529 -8.03 11.16 30.44
N ALA A 530 -8.64 11.36 31.63
CA ALA A 530 -9.05 12.66 32.16
C ALA A 530 -7.93 13.70 32.13
N TRP A 531 -6.69 13.30 32.45
CA TRP A 531 -5.52 14.15 32.43
C TRP A 531 -5.23 14.82 31.09
N LEU A 532 -5.69 14.26 29.97
CA LEU A 532 -5.54 14.88 28.65
C LEU A 532 -6.39 16.15 28.54
N ILE A 533 -7.61 16.10 29.08
CA ILE A 533 -8.53 17.25 29.13
C ILE A 533 -8.02 18.26 30.17
N GLU A 534 -7.61 17.79 31.36
CA GLU A 534 -7.04 18.63 32.42
C GLU A 534 -5.83 19.44 31.91
N ARG A 535 -4.95 18.78 31.16
CA ARG A 535 -3.77 19.42 30.57
C ARG A 535 -4.14 20.45 29.48
N GLU A 536 -5.17 20.16 28.70
CA GLU A 536 -5.57 20.99 27.56
C GLU A 536 -6.28 22.28 28.01
N PHE A 537 -7.13 22.15 29.05
CA PHE A 537 -7.96 23.25 29.54
C PHE A 537 -7.53 23.85 30.88
N GLU A 538 -6.47 23.34 31.47
CA GLU A 538 -5.95 23.74 32.79
C GLU A 538 -7.01 23.67 33.91
N ALA A 539 -8.03 22.77 33.76
CA ALA A 539 -9.17 22.62 34.64
C ALA A 539 -9.33 21.17 35.14
N PRO A 540 -9.71 20.95 36.41
CA PRO A 540 -9.94 19.61 36.93
C PRO A 540 -11.11 18.93 36.22
N VAL A 541 -10.94 17.62 35.93
CA VAL A 541 -11.95 16.79 35.25
C VAL A 541 -12.53 15.78 36.25
N ARG A 542 -13.85 15.62 36.22
CA ARG A 542 -14.55 14.55 36.96
C ARG A 542 -15.32 13.69 35.98
N VAL A 543 -15.12 12.38 36.06
CA VAL A 543 -15.93 11.40 35.33
C VAL A 543 -17.04 10.91 36.27
N LEU A 544 -18.28 11.18 35.91
CA LEU A 544 -19.45 10.91 36.73
C LEU A 544 -20.32 9.82 36.06
N SER A 545 -20.95 8.97 36.89
CA SER A 545 -22.04 8.14 36.42
C SER A 545 -23.32 9.00 36.24
N ALA A 546 -24.28 8.48 35.48
CA ALA A 546 -25.59 9.14 35.33
C ALA A 546 -26.32 9.36 36.67
N GLU A 547 -26.05 8.55 37.69
CA GLU A 547 -26.65 8.68 39.04
C GLU A 547 -25.96 9.78 39.88
N GLU A 548 -24.70 10.14 39.58
CA GLU A 548 -23.90 11.17 40.27
C GLU A 548 -24.11 12.56 39.67
N ALA A 549 -24.70 12.63 38.46
CA ALA A 549 -24.90 13.88 37.72
C ALA A 549 -26.34 14.38 37.84
N ASP A 550 -26.56 15.67 37.48
CA ASP A 550 -27.92 16.21 37.34
C ASP A 550 -28.70 15.50 36.22
N ASP A 551 -29.97 15.18 36.46
CA ASP A 551 -30.85 14.47 35.52
C ASP A 551 -30.85 15.12 34.10
N ALA A 552 -30.77 16.44 34.01
CA ALA A 552 -30.79 17.18 32.76
C ALA A 552 -29.50 16.96 31.92
N VAL A 553 -28.37 16.70 32.58
CA VAL A 553 -27.10 16.37 31.94
C VAL A 553 -27.05 14.87 31.64
N ALA A 554 -27.36 14.03 32.61
CA ALA A 554 -27.33 12.57 32.48
C ALA A 554 -28.23 12.05 31.33
N ASN A 555 -29.37 12.69 31.07
CA ASN A 555 -30.26 12.34 29.97
C ASN A 555 -29.65 12.59 28.57
N LYS A 556 -28.65 13.47 28.45
CA LYS A 556 -27.96 13.78 27.18
C LYS A 556 -26.85 12.81 26.88
N ALA A 557 -26.33 12.11 27.90
CA ALA A 557 -25.25 11.14 27.71
C ALA A 557 -25.74 9.95 26.90
N GLU A 558 -24.97 9.53 25.92
CA GLU A 558 -25.20 8.37 25.06
C GLU A 558 -23.99 7.43 25.07
N PRO A 559 -24.16 6.12 24.86
CA PRO A 559 -23.05 5.20 24.75
C PRO A 559 -22.04 5.65 23.70
N GLY A 560 -20.77 5.77 24.08
CA GLY A 560 -19.68 6.28 23.23
C GLY A 560 -19.68 7.81 23.05
N ARG A 561 -20.65 8.52 23.65
CA ARG A 561 -20.74 9.99 23.62
C ARG A 561 -21.22 10.55 24.96
N PRO A 562 -20.32 10.70 25.94
CA PRO A 562 -20.66 11.20 27.25
C PRO A 562 -21.20 12.64 27.17
N ALA A 563 -22.08 13.01 28.12
CA ALA A 563 -22.48 14.40 28.23
C ALA A 563 -21.44 15.20 29.00
N ILE A 564 -21.26 16.46 28.59
CA ILE A 564 -20.28 17.37 29.16
C ILE A 564 -20.98 18.54 29.84
N ASP A 565 -20.56 18.84 31.07
CA ASP A 565 -20.99 20.03 31.81
C ASP A 565 -19.75 20.80 32.29
N ILE A 566 -19.68 22.09 31.96
CA ILE A 566 -18.52 22.92 32.23
C ILE A 566 -18.92 24.00 33.22
N ALA A 567 -18.27 24.06 34.37
CA ALA A 567 -18.41 25.14 35.33
C ALA A 567 -17.47 26.29 34.97
N GLU A 568 -18.04 27.53 34.98
CA GLU A 568 -17.34 28.80 34.77
C GLU A 568 -16.88 29.40 36.07
#